data_8f694ca6a63159b44a94d89d2f1d57e2
#
_entry.id   8f694ca6a63159b44a94d89d2f1d57e2
#
_cell.length_a   1.000
_cell.length_b   1.000
_cell.length_c   1.000
_cell.angle_alpha   90.00
_cell.angle_beta   90.00
_cell.angle_gamma   90.00
#
_symmetry.space_group_name_H-M   'P 1'
#
loop_
_entity.id
_entity.type
_entity.pdbx_description
1 polymer ?
#
loop_
_entity_poly.entity_id
_entity_poly.type
_entity_poly.pdbx_seq_one_letter_code
_entity_poly.pdbx_strand_id
1 'polypeptide(L)'
;MNTATQPNCVIRIPAKDSYSTSGPTLMGRQSANEGFLTSWFRHSGHAEFWCMARFRDEAQVFARIGEHVHQGHKAKPVYRWIAQQQIHRIRSVGTLYAPGPQVADLAWMRRRNEQASATDFSIVGMTHTSCELSIQDGLANMLTAPVYPWDAQICPSVSVQTMVQRLLDDEAAWLREHLGATRVQSPPLPVLPLGVDCAALDLPAADKAQHRARWRQQWALSDRDVCVLYMGRLDLRTKANLLPMLDALQLAAQQLQAENGPRLHLVLAGWFASEWDETHLRAAVAQVCPDVRVVFEDGRTPEARQ
;
A
#
# COMPACT_ATOMS: atom_id res chain seq x y z
N MET A 1 14.84 -34.88 13.85
CA MET A 1 14.83 -33.40 13.88
C MET A 1 13.40 -32.99 13.74
N ASN A 2 12.80 -32.42 14.78
CA ASN A 2 11.45 -31.91 14.77
C ASN A 2 11.47 -30.64 13.92
N THR A 3 11.08 -30.74 12.67
CA THR A 3 10.77 -29.55 11.84
C THR A 3 9.50 -28.94 12.42
N ALA A 4 9.65 -28.01 13.36
CA ALA A 4 8.54 -27.15 13.74
C ALA A 4 7.99 -26.56 12.44
N THR A 5 6.74 -26.90 12.10
CA THR A 5 6.04 -26.32 10.96
C THR A 5 6.07 -24.80 11.13
N GLN A 6 6.72 -24.11 10.20
CA GLN A 6 6.77 -22.65 10.26
C GLN A 6 5.35 -22.09 10.25
N PRO A 7 5.08 -21.02 11.01
CA PRO A 7 3.79 -20.35 10.97
C PRO A 7 3.40 -20.00 9.54
N ASN A 8 2.16 -20.26 9.16
CA ASN A 8 1.62 -19.93 7.85
C ASN A 8 0.40 -19.03 8.01
N CYS A 9 -0.05 -18.40 6.94
CA CYS A 9 -1.28 -17.63 6.95
C CYS A 9 -2.07 -17.83 5.65
N VAL A 10 -3.37 -17.57 5.74
CA VAL A 10 -4.27 -17.47 4.59
C VAL A 10 -4.30 -16.01 4.15
N ILE A 11 -3.97 -15.74 2.90
CA ILE A 11 -4.01 -14.38 2.34
C ILE A 11 -5.40 -14.11 1.77
N ARG A 12 -6.06 -13.04 2.25
CA ARG A 12 -7.32 -12.59 1.66
C ARG A 12 -7.08 -11.91 0.33
N ILE A 13 -7.80 -12.34 -0.71
CA ILE A 13 -7.84 -11.70 -2.03
C ILE A 13 -9.20 -11.02 -2.19
N PRO A 14 -9.32 -9.71 -1.94
CA PRO A 14 -10.60 -9.00 -1.99
C PRO A 14 -11.09 -8.73 -3.41
N ALA A 15 -10.18 -8.64 -4.39
CA ALA A 15 -10.48 -8.47 -5.81
C ALA A 15 -9.27 -8.91 -6.65
N LYS A 16 -9.46 -9.13 -7.95
CA LYS A 16 -8.42 -9.61 -8.89
C LYS A 16 -7.20 -8.70 -8.96
N ASP A 17 -7.38 -7.40 -8.86
CA ASP A 17 -6.34 -6.38 -8.96
C ASP A 17 -5.70 -5.99 -7.62
N SER A 18 -6.14 -6.58 -6.51
CA SER A 18 -5.68 -6.20 -5.17
C SER A 18 -4.19 -6.43 -4.94
N TYR A 19 -3.59 -7.36 -5.69
CA TYR A 19 -2.17 -7.74 -5.61
C TYR A 19 -1.48 -7.66 -6.98
N SER A 20 -1.91 -6.77 -7.85
CA SER A 20 -1.34 -6.63 -9.18
C SER A 20 -1.17 -5.18 -9.57
N THR A 21 -0.03 -4.85 -10.15
CA THR A 21 0.28 -3.54 -10.71
C THR A 21 0.01 -3.45 -12.22
N SER A 22 -0.50 -4.52 -12.82
CA SER A 22 -0.77 -4.60 -14.28
C SER A 22 -2.16 -4.08 -14.68
N GLY A 23 -2.97 -3.62 -13.72
CA GLY A 23 -4.30 -3.08 -13.97
C GLY A 23 -4.28 -1.67 -14.59
N PRO A 24 -5.42 -1.19 -15.10
CA PRO A 24 -5.54 0.13 -15.72
C PRO A 24 -5.36 1.28 -14.73
N THR A 25 -5.59 1.04 -13.44
CA THR A 25 -5.39 2.00 -12.36
C THR A 25 -4.34 1.46 -11.38
N LEU A 26 -3.17 2.09 -11.39
CA LEU A 26 -2.11 1.75 -10.44
C LEU A 26 -2.27 2.59 -9.16
N MET A 27 -2.41 1.92 -8.03
CA MET A 27 -2.38 2.57 -6.70
C MET A 27 -1.22 2.03 -5.87
N GLY A 28 -0.66 2.88 -4.99
CA GLY A 28 0.43 2.47 -4.09
C GLY A 28 0.09 1.23 -3.24
N ARG A 29 -1.18 1.06 -2.88
CA ARG A 29 -1.66 -0.15 -2.19
C ARG A 29 -1.45 -1.44 -3.00
N GLN A 30 -1.73 -1.41 -4.31
CA GLN A 30 -1.52 -2.56 -5.19
C GLN A 30 -0.04 -2.91 -5.29
N SER A 31 0.82 -1.89 -5.45
CA SER A 31 2.28 -2.09 -5.47
C SER A 31 2.81 -2.67 -4.16
N ALA A 32 2.37 -2.14 -3.01
CA ALA A 32 2.76 -2.66 -1.71
C ALA A 32 2.27 -4.11 -1.49
N ASN A 33 1.05 -4.42 -1.88
CA ASN A 33 0.48 -5.76 -1.77
C ASN A 33 1.17 -6.77 -2.69
N GLU A 34 1.48 -6.39 -3.94
CA GLU A 34 2.22 -7.24 -4.88
C GLU A 34 3.62 -7.54 -4.34
N GLY A 35 4.34 -6.51 -3.86
CA GLY A 35 5.64 -6.66 -3.24
C GLY A 35 5.60 -7.58 -2.01
N PHE A 36 4.61 -7.39 -1.13
CA PHE A 36 4.39 -8.25 0.03
C PHE A 36 4.14 -9.70 -0.39
N LEU A 37 3.20 -9.94 -1.28
CA LEU A 37 2.83 -11.32 -1.70
C LEU A 37 3.99 -12.02 -2.40
N THR A 38 4.70 -11.33 -3.29
CA THR A 38 5.88 -11.85 -3.98
C THR A 38 6.99 -12.21 -2.99
N SER A 39 7.28 -11.34 -2.02
CA SER A 39 8.27 -11.58 -0.98
C SER A 39 7.87 -12.74 -0.07
N TRP A 40 6.58 -12.83 0.28
CA TRP A 40 6.09 -13.95 1.10
C TRP A 40 6.25 -15.28 0.36
N PHE A 41 5.88 -15.36 -0.92
CA PHE A 41 6.13 -16.55 -1.74
C PHE A 41 7.61 -16.91 -1.80
N ARG A 42 8.49 -15.92 -1.99
CA ARG A 42 9.93 -16.14 -2.19
C ARG A 42 10.66 -16.59 -0.92
N HIS A 43 10.27 -16.03 0.24
CA HIS A 43 11.08 -16.12 1.46
C HIS A 43 10.46 -16.93 2.60
N SER A 44 9.18 -17.29 2.56
CA SER A 44 8.54 -18.00 3.67
C SER A 44 8.90 -19.48 3.76
N GLY A 45 9.34 -20.09 2.65
CA GLY A 45 9.72 -21.52 2.62
C GLY A 45 8.58 -22.51 2.81
N HIS A 46 7.32 -22.08 2.64
CA HIS A 46 6.16 -22.95 2.79
C HIS A 46 6.02 -23.93 1.61
N ALA A 47 5.60 -25.16 1.91
CA ALA A 47 5.23 -26.14 0.88
C ALA A 47 3.80 -25.93 0.36
N GLU A 48 2.96 -25.23 1.10
CA GLU A 48 1.59 -24.90 0.74
C GLU A 48 1.31 -23.43 1.01
N PHE A 49 0.65 -22.76 0.08
CA PHE A 49 0.22 -21.37 0.18
C PHE A 49 -1.30 -21.28 0.07
N TRP A 50 -1.91 -20.57 0.98
CA TRP A 50 -3.35 -20.51 1.13
C TRP A 50 -3.89 -19.13 0.84
N CYS A 51 -4.99 -19.04 0.08
CA CYS A 51 -5.73 -17.81 -0.08
C CYS A 51 -7.21 -17.99 0.28
N MET A 52 -7.85 -16.91 0.71
CA MET A 52 -9.30 -16.79 0.80
C MET A 52 -9.78 -15.78 -0.22
N ALA A 53 -10.68 -16.20 -1.09
CA ALA A 53 -11.28 -15.38 -2.13
C ALA A 53 -12.77 -15.68 -2.27
N ARG A 54 -13.54 -14.70 -2.76
CA ARG A 54 -14.96 -14.88 -3.02
C ARG A 54 -15.19 -15.79 -4.23
N PHE A 55 -14.41 -15.56 -5.30
CA PHE A 55 -14.53 -16.24 -6.57
C PHE A 55 -13.26 -17.00 -6.94
N ARG A 56 -13.43 -18.05 -7.75
CA ARG A 56 -12.31 -18.89 -8.20
C ARG A 56 -11.27 -18.15 -9.03
N ASP A 57 -11.70 -17.20 -9.83
CA ASP A 57 -10.81 -16.43 -10.70
C ASP A 57 -9.91 -15.47 -9.91
N GLU A 58 -10.35 -14.96 -8.76
CA GLU A 58 -9.52 -14.22 -7.80
C GLU A 58 -8.44 -15.14 -7.20
N ALA A 59 -8.82 -16.35 -6.82
CA ALA A 59 -7.87 -17.36 -6.32
C ALA A 59 -6.85 -17.80 -7.41
N GLN A 60 -7.25 -17.81 -8.68
CA GLN A 60 -6.34 -18.07 -9.79
C GLN A 60 -5.28 -16.98 -9.98
N VAL A 61 -5.60 -15.71 -9.67
CA VAL A 61 -4.59 -14.62 -9.67
C VAL A 61 -3.51 -14.90 -8.62
N PHE A 62 -3.92 -15.26 -7.41
CA PHE A 62 -2.98 -15.65 -6.35
C PHE A 62 -2.05 -16.78 -6.79
N ALA A 63 -2.61 -17.86 -7.32
CA ALA A 63 -1.83 -19.02 -7.78
C ALA A 63 -0.84 -18.63 -8.90
N ARG A 64 -1.27 -17.84 -9.89
CA ARG A 64 -0.40 -17.39 -11.01
C ARG A 64 0.78 -16.55 -10.53
N ILE A 65 0.58 -15.64 -9.56
CA ILE A 65 1.68 -14.86 -8.96
C ILE A 65 2.68 -15.81 -8.30
N GLY A 66 2.20 -16.76 -7.51
CA GLY A 66 3.05 -17.74 -6.85
C GLY A 66 3.79 -18.65 -7.84
N GLU A 67 3.12 -19.15 -8.87
CA GLU A 67 3.73 -19.96 -9.93
C GLU A 67 4.84 -19.19 -10.67
N HIS A 68 4.62 -17.90 -10.93
CA HIS A 68 5.65 -17.04 -11.53
C HIS A 68 6.88 -16.89 -10.63
N VAL A 69 6.67 -16.65 -9.33
CA VAL A 69 7.77 -16.53 -8.35
C VAL A 69 8.57 -17.83 -8.23
N HIS A 70 7.90 -18.99 -8.29
CA HIS A 70 8.52 -20.30 -8.17
C HIS A 70 8.89 -20.94 -9.52
N GLN A 71 8.89 -20.15 -10.60
CA GLN A 71 9.32 -20.62 -11.91
C GLN A 71 10.79 -21.09 -11.86
N GLY A 72 11.05 -22.33 -12.29
CA GLY A 72 12.39 -22.94 -12.23
C GLY A 72 12.77 -23.63 -10.91
N HIS A 73 11.94 -23.55 -9.87
CA HIS A 73 12.16 -24.30 -8.63
C HIS A 73 11.91 -25.80 -8.86
N LYS A 74 12.76 -26.68 -8.31
CA LYS A 74 12.64 -28.13 -8.43
C LYS A 74 11.37 -28.66 -7.74
N ALA A 75 11.05 -28.13 -6.57
CA ALA A 75 9.83 -28.45 -5.83
C ALA A 75 8.85 -27.27 -5.97
N LYS A 76 7.68 -27.54 -6.55
CA LYS A 76 6.64 -26.52 -6.68
C LYS A 76 5.70 -26.61 -5.48
N PRO A 77 5.42 -25.49 -4.79
CA PRO A 77 4.47 -25.47 -3.70
C PRO A 77 3.04 -25.68 -4.22
N VAL A 78 2.14 -26.06 -3.32
CA VAL A 78 0.71 -26.23 -3.61
C VAL A 78 -0.01 -24.93 -3.26
N TYR A 79 -0.87 -24.44 -4.17
CA TYR A 79 -1.72 -23.28 -3.93
C TYR A 79 -3.14 -23.75 -3.61
N ARG A 80 -3.65 -23.34 -2.46
CA ARG A 80 -4.96 -23.75 -1.97
C ARG A 80 -5.90 -22.56 -1.86
N TRP A 81 -7.16 -22.79 -2.17
CA TRP A 81 -8.22 -21.81 -2.09
C TRP A 81 -9.27 -22.20 -1.06
N ILE A 82 -9.62 -21.25 -0.20
CA ILE A 82 -10.77 -21.29 0.69
C ILE A 82 -11.81 -20.30 0.17
N ALA A 83 -13.00 -20.79 -0.19
CA ALA A 83 -14.09 -19.90 -0.53
C ALA A 83 -14.52 -19.09 0.70
N GLN A 84 -14.91 -17.82 0.51
CA GLN A 84 -15.24 -16.92 1.61
C GLN A 84 -16.29 -17.48 2.57
N GLN A 85 -17.25 -18.26 2.04
CA GLN A 85 -18.30 -18.91 2.84
C GLN A 85 -17.75 -20.04 3.73
N GLN A 86 -16.58 -20.55 3.42
CA GLN A 86 -15.90 -21.63 4.15
C GLN A 86 -14.83 -21.10 5.09
N ILE A 87 -15.01 -19.89 5.63
CA ILE A 87 -14.05 -19.20 6.51
C ILE A 87 -13.61 -20.07 7.70
N HIS A 88 -14.43 -20.98 8.21
CA HIS A 88 -14.08 -21.93 9.27
C HIS A 88 -12.88 -22.82 8.92
N ARG A 89 -12.60 -23.05 7.64
CA ARG A 89 -11.45 -23.87 7.21
C ARG A 89 -10.10 -23.19 7.48
N ILE A 90 -10.08 -21.89 7.77
CA ILE A 90 -8.86 -21.16 8.15
C ILE A 90 -8.25 -21.73 9.44
N ARG A 91 -9.05 -22.40 10.30
CA ARG A 91 -8.55 -23.07 11.51
C ARG A 91 -7.38 -24.03 11.27
N SER A 92 -7.29 -24.63 10.07
CA SER A 92 -6.19 -25.52 9.72
C SER A 92 -4.85 -24.80 9.51
N VAL A 93 -4.87 -23.47 9.36
CA VAL A 93 -3.70 -22.62 9.16
C VAL A 93 -3.48 -21.69 10.36
N GLY A 94 -4.53 -21.19 10.97
CA GLY A 94 -4.53 -20.43 12.22
C GLY A 94 -4.48 -18.91 12.07
N THR A 95 -4.25 -18.36 10.87
CA THR A 95 -4.18 -16.90 10.66
C THR A 95 -4.79 -16.51 9.33
N LEU A 96 -5.56 -15.42 9.32
CA LEU A 96 -6.06 -14.75 8.13
C LEU A 96 -5.43 -13.34 8.02
N TYR A 97 -4.66 -13.09 6.98
CA TYR A 97 -4.13 -11.78 6.66
C TYR A 97 -5.04 -11.06 5.66
N ALA A 98 -5.40 -9.82 5.96
CA ALA A 98 -6.19 -8.94 5.10
C ALA A 98 -5.35 -7.71 4.68
N PRO A 99 -5.31 -7.37 3.38
CA PRO A 99 -4.53 -6.23 2.87
C PRO A 99 -5.26 -4.90 3.06
N GLY A 100 -5.84 -4.67 4.22
CA GLY A 100 -6.60 -3.46 4.52
C GLY A 100 -7.21 -3.47 5.93
N PRO A 101 -7.99 -2.45 6.31
CA PRO A 101 -8.54 -2.29 7.65
C PRO A 101 -9.86 -3.07 7.88
N GLN A 102 -10.05 -4.21 7.21
CA GLN A 102 -11.29 -4.99 7.28
C GLN A 102 -11.31 -6.00 8.43
N VAL A 103 -10.56 -5.78 9.50
CA VAL A 103 -10.53 -6.68 10.66
C VAL A 103 -11.92 -6.82 11.28
N ALA A 104 -12.66 -5.73 11.45
CA ALA A 104 -14.02 -5.73 11.98
C ALA A 104 -14.98 -6.58 11.15
N ASP A 105 -15.00 -6.41 9.83
CA ASP A 105 -15.88 -7.17 8.93
C ASP A 105 -15.57 -8.67 8.96
N LEU A 106 -14.28 -9.01 8.97
CA LEU A 106 -13.82 -10.40 9.04
C LEU A 106 -14.10 -11.03 10.39
N ALA A 107 -14.02 -10.25 11.48
CA ALA A 107 -14.42 -10.71 12.81
C ALA A 107 -15.92 -11.01 12.88
N TRP A 108 -16.76 -10.18 12.28
CA TRP A 108 -18.17 -10.48 12.11
C TRP A 108 -18.42 -11.70 11.23
N MET A 109 -17.66 -11.87 10.15
CA MET A 109 -17.75 -13.05 9.28
C MET A 109 -17.39 -14.33 10.05
N ARG A 110 -16.30 -14.31 10.83
CA ARG A 110 -15.93 -15.41 11.74
C ARG A 110 -17.05 -15.71 12.75
N ARG A 111 -17.60 -14.67 13.40
CA ARG A 111 -18.63 -14.82 14.44
C ARG A 111 -19.96 -15.36 13.93
N ARG A 112 -20.36 -15.00 12.70
CA ARG A 112 -21.63 -15.41 12.08
C ARG A 112 -21.58 -16.76 11.40
N ASN A 113 -20.40 -17.33 11.21
CA ASN A 113 -20.25 -18.65 10.62
C ASN A 113 -20.46 -19.72 11.70
N GLU A 114 -21.50 -20.52 11.58
CA GLU A 114 -21.90 -21.55 12.57
C GLU A 114 -20.83 -22.61 12.80
N GLN A 115 -19.94 -22.82 11.83
CA GLN A 115 -18.85 -23.80 11.88
C GLN A 115 -17.54 -23.23 12.39
N ALA A 116 -17.47 -21.92 12.68
CA ALA A 116 -16.29 -21.25 13.16
C ALA A 116 -16.42 -20.86 14.65
N SER A 117 -15.32 -20.99 15.39
CA SER A 117 -15.15 -20.48 16.72
C SER A 117 -14.34 -19.18 16.73
N ALA A 118 -14.52 -18.37 17.76
CA ALA A 118 -13.73 -17.16 17.98
C ALA A 118 -12.21 -17.43 18.04
N THR A 119 -11.83 -18.61 18.54
CA THR A 119 -10.43 -19.02 18.75
C THR A 119 -9.83 -19.85 17.62
N ASP A 120 -10.59 -20.07 16.53
CA ASP A 120 -10.13 -20.91 15.43
C ASP A 120 -8.93 -20.32 14.67
N PHE A 121 -8.87 -18.98 14.57
CA PHE A 121 -7.78 -18.28 13.88
C PHE A 121 -7.73 -16.80 14.28
N SER A 122 -6.56 -16.21 14.13
CA SER A 122 -6.33 -14.76 14.24
C SER A 122 -6.65 -14.03 12.94
N ILE A 123 -7.09 -12.78 13.04
CA ILE A 123 -7.29 -11.89 11.91
C ILE A 123 -6.28 -10.77 12.01
N VAL A 124 -5.51 -10.55 10.94
CA VAL A 124 -4.47 -9.52 10.88
C VAL A 124 -4.75 -8.60 9.70
N GLY A 125 -5.00 -7.33 9.98
CA GLY A 125 -5.20 -6.29 8.96
C GLY A 125 -3.94 -5.46 8.73
N MET A 126 -3.91 -4.70 7.63
CA MET A 126 -2.84 -3.76 7.29
C MET A 126 -3.42 -2.38 6.97
N THR A 127 -2.90 -1.34 7.58
CA THR A 127 -3.28 0.05 7.27
C THR A 127 -2.40 0.60 6.16
N HIS A 128 -2.97 0.85 4.97
CA HIS A 128 -2.25 1.46 3.84
C HIS A 128 -2.49 2.95 3.69
N THR A 129 -3.63 3.44 4.17
CA THR A 129 -4.03 4.85 4.18
C THR A 129 -4.84 5.13 5.43
N SER A 130 -4.89 6.38 5.85
CA SER A 130 -5.57 6.81 7.06
C SER A 130 -6.39 8.09 6.86
N CYS A 131 -6.36 8.66 5.65
CA CYS A 131 -7.03 9.93 5.36
C CYS A 131 -8.47 9.79 4.84
N GLU A 132 -8.88 8.58 4.45
CA GLU A 132 -10.22 8.35 3.90
C GLU A 132 -11.21 8.00 5.02
N LEU A 133 -12.38 8.62 5.02
CA LEU A 133 -13.41 8.39 6.05
C LEU A 133 -13.78 6.91 6.16
N SER A 134 -13.99 6.22 5.03
CA SER A 134 -14.32 4.79 5.02
C SER A 134 -13.24 3.90 5.68
N ILE A 135 -11.98 4.34 5.66
CA ILE A 135 -10.88 3.65 6.33
C ILE A 135 -10.94 3.92 7.83
N GLN A 136 -11.19 5.17 8.23
CA GLN A 136 -11.33 5.54 9.63
C GLN A 136 -12.53 4.83 10.26
N ASP A 137 -13.68 4.77 9.58
CA ASP A 137 -14.85 4.01 10.00
C ASP A 137 -14.53 2.51 10.17
N GLY A 138 -13.81 1.92 9.21
CA GLY A 138 -13.39 0.52 9.28
C GLY A 138 -12.46 0.23 10.48
N LEU A 139 -11.60 1.18 10.84
CA LEU A 139 -10.74 1.09 12.03
C LEU A 139 -11.55 1.26 13.32
N ALA A 140 -12.41 2.29 13.41
CA ALA A 140 -13.25 2.56 14.58
C ALA A 140 -14.21 1.38 14.86
N ASN A 141 -14.78 0.77 13.83
CA ASN A 141 -15.65 -0.40 13.94
C ASN A 141 -15.00 -1.61 14.63
N MET A 142 -13.67 -1.65 14.77
CA MET A 142 -13.02 -2.72 15.54
C MET A 142 -13.41 -2.72 17.00
N LEU A 143 -13.81 -1.57 17.57
CA LEU A 143 -14.23 -1.47 18.99
C LEU A 143 -15.61 -2.07 19.24
N THR A 144 -16.46 -2.17 18.22
CA THR A 144 -17.83 -2.70 18.34
C THR A 144 -18.00 -4.08 17.69
N ALA A 145 -16.99 -4.52 16.92
CA ALA A 145 -16.97 -5.85 16.32
C ALA A 145 -16.41 -6.91 17.28
N PRO A 146 -16.66 -8.21 17.03
CA PRO A 146 -16.11 -9.30 17.82
C PRO A 146 -14.62 -9.55 17.49
N VAL A 147 -13.81 -8.51 17.70
CA VAL A 147 -12.36 -8.52 17.62
C VAL A 147 -11.81 -8.94 18.98
N TYR A 148 -10.75 -9.76 18.97
CA TYR A 148 -10.20 -10.36 20.17
C TYR A 148 -8.71 -9.98 20.34
N PRO A 149 -8.09 -10.20 21.52
CA PRO A 149 -6.69 -9.85 21.76
C PRO A 149 -5.66 -10.57 20.87
N TRP A 150 -6.04 -11.62 20.18
CA TRP A 150 -5.20 -12.34 19.21
C TRP A 150 -5.39 -11.85 17.75
N ASP A 151 -6.32 -10.92 17.51
CA ASP A 151 -6.44 -10.20 16.25
C ASP A 151 -5.56 -8.95 16.30
N ALA A 152 -5.13 -8.42 15.16
CA ALA A 152 -4.27 -7.25 15.12
C ALA A 152 -4.52 -6.38 13.88
N GLN A 153 -4.24 -5.07 14.01
CA GLN A 153 -4.18 -4.15 12.88
C GLN A 153 -2.76 -3.60 12.75
N ILE A 154 -2.03 -4.05 11.74
CA ILE A 154 -0.66 -3.59 11.48
C ILE A 154 -0.66 -2.14 11.00
N CYS A 155 0.23 -1.34 11.59
CA CYS A 155 0.50 0.03 11.20
C CYS A 155 1.88 0.12 10.54
N PRO A 156 2.03 0.74 9.35
CA PRO A 156 3.30 0.78 8.62
C PRO A 156 4.34 1.73 9.24
N SER A 157 3.95 2.55 10.19
CA SER A 157 4.84 3.47 10.91
C SER A 157 4.28 3.84 12.28
N VAL A 158 5.13 4.38 13.13
CA VAL A 158 4.74 4.92 14.44
C VAL A 158 3.73 6.06 14.28
N SER A 159 3.87 6.92 13.27
CA SER A 159 2.92 8.00 13.01
C SER A 159 1.52 7.47 12.71
N VAL A 160 1.42 6.43 11.87
CA VAL A 160 0.12 5.78 11.58
C VAL A 160 -0.42 5.08 12.83
N GLN A 161 0.42 4.38 13.60
CA GLN A 161 0.01 3.78 14.87
C GLN A 161 -0.58 4.83 15.83
N THR A 162 0.11 5.96 16.00
CA THR A 162 -0.35 7.05 16.88
C THR A 162 -1.70 7.61 16.40
N MET A 163 -1.86 7.78 15.09
CA MET A 163 -3.12 8.26 14.52
C MET A 163 -4.26 7.26 14.76
N VAL A 164 -4.02 5.97 14.46
CA VAL A 164 -5.03 4.91 14.69
C VAL A 164 -5.37 4.80 16.17
N GLN A 165 -4.37 4.85 17.06
CA GLN A 165 -4.60 4.81 18.50
C GLN A 165 -5.49 5.97 18.97
N ARG A 166 -5.22 7.21 18.53
CA ARG A 166 -6.05 8.37 18.86
C ARG A 166 -7.49 8.20 18.38
N LEU A 167 -7.68 7.74 17.13
CA LEU A 167 -9.00 7.46 16.59
C LEU A 167 -9.76 6.47 17.46
N LEU A 168 -9.11 5.38 17.87
CA LEU A 168 -9.73 4.36 18.72
C LEU A 168 -9.98 4.87 20.14
N ASP A 169 -9.11 5.69 20.70
CA ASP A 169 -9.28 6.28 22.04
C ASP A 169 -10.46 7.26 22.06
N ASP A 170 -10.60 8.12 21.04
CA ASP A 170 -11.70 9.06 20.89
C ASP A 170 -13.05 8.33 20.73
N GLU A 171 -13.10 7.32 19.88
CA GLU A 171 -14.29 6.49 19.68
C GLU A 171 -14.64 5.71 20.96
N ALA A 172 -13.66 5.15 21.66
CA ALA A 172 -13.88 4.45 22.92
C ALA A 172 -14.41 5.39 24.02
N ALA A 173 -13.95 6.63 24.08
CA ALA A 173 -14.45 7.65 24.99
C ALA A 173 -15.92 7.96 24.70
N TRP A 174 -16.26 8.18 23.42
CA TRP A 174 -17.64 8.43 22.99
C TRP A 174 -18.57 7.25 23.33
N LEU A 175 -18.15 6.01 23.05
CA LEU A 175 -18.93 4.81 23.39
C LEU A 175 -19.20 4.68 24.89
N ARG A 176 -18.22 5.02 25.73
CA ARG A 176 -18.39 5.00 27.20
C ARG A 176 -19.35 6.08 27.68
N GLU A 177 -19.18 7.30 27.19
CA GLU A 177 -19.96 8.47 27.62
C GLU A 177 -21.42 8.39 27.17
N HIS A 178 -21.66 8.04 25.90
CA HIS A 178 -22.99 8.14 25.30
C HIS A 178 -23.77 6.82 25.29
N LEU A 179 -23.08 5.67 25.25
CA LEU A 179 -23.73 4.36 25.21
C LEU A 179 -23.49 3.52 26.48
N GLY A 180 -22.76 4.06 27.47
CA GLY A 180 -22.50 3.35 28.74
C GLY A 180 -21.64 2.10 28.54
N ALA A 181 -20.82 2.03 27.51
CA ALA A 181 -19.99 0.87 27.21
C ALA A 181 -18.92 0.67 28.30
N THR A 182 -18.89 -0.50 28.92
CA THR A 182 -17.93 -0.82 30.00
C THR A 182 -16.77 -1.68 29.56
N ARG A 183 -16.85 -2.33 28.39
CA ARG A 183 -15.87 -3.27 27.86
C ARG A 183 -15.43 -2.88 26.44
N VAL A 184 -14.72 -1.78 26.34
CA VAL A 184 -14.16 -1.33 25.07
C VAL A 184 -12.67 -1.63 25.08
N GLN A 185 -12.21 -2.50 24.18
CA GLN A 185 -10.82 -2.90 24.05
C GLN A 185 -10.34 -2.70 22.61
N SER A 186 -9.23 -2.01 22.44
CA SER A 186 -8.57 -1.90 21.16
C SER A 186 -7.74 -3.15 20.85
N PRO A 187 -7.73 -3.63 19.60
CA PRO A 187 -6.81 -4.70 19.21
C PRO A 187 -5.36 -4.22 19.26
N PRO A 188 -4.37 -5.13 19.33
CA PRO A 188 -2.97 -4.78 19.14
C PRO A 188 -2.71 -4.04 17.82
N LEU A 189 -1.87 -3.00 17.89
CA LEU A 189 -1.47 -2.16 16.76
C LEU A 189 0.05 -2.28 16.51
N PRO A 190 0.58 -3.44 16.08
CA PRO A 190 2.02 -3.58 15.85
C PRO A 190 2.50 -2.69 14.70
N VAL A 191 3.72 -2.14 14.86
CA VAL A 191 4.38 -1.40 13.79
C VAL A 191 5.19 -2.35 12.95
N LEU A 192 4.84 -2.47 11.67
CA LEU A 192 5.56 -3.25 10.67
C LEU A 192 5.62 -2.44 9.37
N PRO A 193 6.79 -1.89 9.00
CA PRO A 193 6.95 -1.12 7.78
C PRO A 193 6.61 -1.94 6.52
N LEU A 194 6.08 -1.26 5.51
CA LEU A 194 5.89 -1.88 4.20
C LEU A 194 7.26 -2.22 3.59
N GLY A 195 7.37 -3.43 3.06
CA GLY A 195 8.59 -3.87 2.38
C GLY A 195 8.75 -3.21 1.01
N VAL A 196 10.02 -3.07 0.59
CA VAL A 196 10.41 -2.60 -0.75
C VAL A 196 11.40 -3.60 -1.33
N ASP A 197 11.22 -3.99 -2.59
CA ASP A 197 12.20 -4.81 -3.32
C ASP A 197 13.38 -3.91 -3.76
N CYS A 198 14.37 -3.79 -2.86
CA CYS A 198 15.55 -2.96 -3.12
C CYS A 198 16.35 -3.46 -4.33
N ALA A 199 16.38 -4.77 -4.58
CA ALA A 199 17.11 -5.33 -5.70
C ALA A 199 16.49 -4.96 -7.05
N ALA A 200 15.15 -4.86 -7.11
CA ALA A 200 14.45 -4.41 -8.30
C ALA A 200 14.66 -2.92 -8.59
N LEU A 201 14.98 -2.13 -7.56
CA LEU A 201 15.23 -0.68 -7.69
C LEU A 201 16.71 -0.33 -7.83
N ASP A 202 17.61 -1.26 -7.52
CA ASP A 202 19.06 -1.04 -7.59
C ASP A 202 19.62 -1.52 -8.93
N LEU A 203 19.42 -0.68 -9.96
CA LEU A 203 19.95 -0.95 -11.30
C LEU A 203 21.48 -0.90 -11.33
N PRO A 204 22.14 -1.68 -12.23
CA PRO A 204 23.58 -1.57 -12.50
C PRO A 204 23.97 -0.13 -12.87
N ALA A 205 25.19 0.28 -12.53
CA ALA A 205 25.65 1.65 -12.74
C ALA A 205 25.58 2.10 -14.23
N ALA A 206 25.85 1.17 -15.16
CA ALA A 206 25.75 1.43 -16.60
C ALA A 206 24.30 1.73 -17.02
N ASP A 207 23.34 0.95 -16.51
CA ASP A 207 21.92 1.12 -16.82
C ASP A 207 21.40 2.43 -16.21
N LYS A 208 21.79 2.75 -14.98
CA LYS A 208 21.49 4.05 -14.33
C LYS A 208 21.99 5.22 -15.18
N ALA A 209 23.21 5.14 -15.68
CA ALA A 209 23.81 6.18 -16.54
C ALA A 209 23.04 6.35 -17.85
N GLN A 210 22.66 5.23 -18.49
CA GLN A 210 21.89 5.22 -19.73
C GLN A 210 20.50 5.82 -19.52
N HIS A 211 19.76 5.38 -18.47
CA HIS A 211 18.44 5.92 -18.15
C HIS A 211 18.51 7.40 -17.82
N ARG A 212 19.51 7.82 -17.01
CA ARG A 212 19.74 9.23 -16.71
C ARG A 212 19.96 10.06 -17.97
N ALA A 213 20.82 9.61 -18.90
CA ALA A 213 21.09 10.32 -20.15
C ALA A 213 19.82 10.44 -21.02
N ARG A 214 19.07 9.34 -21.16
CA ARG A 214 17.81 9.31 -21.90
C ARG A 214 16.81 10.33 -21.36
N TRP A 215 16.54 10.31 -20.04
CA TRP A 215 15.57 11.20 -19.42
C TRP A 215 16.00 12.67 -19.47
N ARG A 216 17.29 12.97 -19.24
CA ARG A 216 17.81 14.33 -19.36
C ARG A 216 17.66 14.86 -20.78
N GLN A 217 17.90 14.03 -21.79
CA GLN A 217 17.69 14.39 -23.20
C GLN A 217 16.20 14.63 -23.49
N GLN A 218 15.32 13.72 -23.06
CA GLN A 218 13.87 13.83 -23.29
C GLN A 218 13.29 15.10 -22.64
N TRP A 219 13.74 15.44 -21.45
CA TRP A 219 13.30 16.64 -20.74
C TRP A 219 14.12 17.88 -21.09
N ALA A 220 15.03 17.79 -22.04
CA ALA A 220 15.92 18.87 -22.47
C ALA A 220 16.66 19.55 -21.29
N LEU A 221 17.24 18.74 -20.40
CA LEU A 221 18.05 19.17 -19.25
C LEU A 221 19.53 19.17 -19.63
N SER A 222 20.24 20.23 -19.30
CA SER A 222 21.69 20.29 -19.38
C SER A 222 22.36 19.58 -18.19
N ASP A 223 23.65 19.24 -18.30
CA ASP A 223 24.36 18.59 -17.18
C ASP A 223 24.45 19.44 -15.92
N ARG A 224 24.36 20.76 -16.04
CA ARG A 224 24.34 21.71 -14.92
C ARG A 224 22.97 21.82 -14.25
N ASP A 225 21.89 21.47 -14.94
CA ASP A 225 20.55 21.65 -14.41
C ASP A 225 20.26 20.69 -13.27
N VAL A 226 19.56 21.17 -12.25
CA VAL A 226 19.06 20.36 -11.14
C VAL A 226 17.63 19.94 -11.43
N CYS A 227 17.39 18.62 -11.40
CA CYS A 227 16.07 18.04 -11.57
C CYS A 227 15.52 17.61 -10.22
N VAL A 228 14.40 18.18 -9.81
CA VAL A 228 13.61 17.72 -8.67
C VAL A 228 12.51 16.80 -9.20
N LEU A 229 12.42 15.60 -8.66
CA LEU A 229 11.42 14.61 -9.05
C LEU A 229 10.35 14.45 -7.97
N TYR A 230 9.10 14.65 -8.33
CA TYR A 230 7.95 14.13 -7.59
C TYR A 230 7.41 12.91 -8.34
N MET A 231 7.28 11.78 -7.63
CA MET A 231 6.69 10.56 -8.18
C MET A 231 5.45 10.17 -7.38
N GLY A 232 4.30 10.13 -8.04
CA GLY A 232 3.05 9.73 -7.43
C GLY A 232 1.82 10.24 -8.15
N ARG A 233 0.64 9.77 -7.72
CA ARG A 233 -0.63 10.26 -8.24
C ARG A 233 -0.75 11.77 -7.97
N LEU A 234 -1.12 12.51 -9.00
CA LEU A 234 -1.36 13.94 -8.95
C LEU A 234 -2.81 14.21 -8.53
N ASP A 235 -3.05 14.13 -7.25
CA ASP A 235 -4.33 14.29 -6.58
C ASP A 235 -4.13 15.21 -5.38
N LEU A 236 -4.62 16.44 -5.52
CA LEU A 236 -4.38 17.52 -4.56
C LEU A 236 -5.14 17.34 -3.24
N ARG A 237 -6.15 16.50 -3.21
CA ARG A 237 -7.03 16.31 -2.05
C ARG A 237 -6.65 15.10 -1.21
N THR A 238 -6.31 13.98 -1.86
CA THR A 238 -6.13 12.71 -1.14
C THR A 238 -4.70 12.17 -1.18
N LYS A 239 -3.81 12.78 -2.01
CA LYS A 239 -2.43 12.30 -2.12
C LYS A 239 -1.41 13.29 -1.55
N ALA A 240 -1.31 14.49 -2.10
CA ALA A 240 -0.36 15.48 -1.62
C ALA A 240 -0.78 16.90 -2.02
N ASN A 241 -0.73 17.83 -1.09
CA ASN A 241 -0.77 19.26 -1.42
C ASN A 241 0.61 19.70 -1.92
N LEU A 242 0.73 19.96 -3.21
CA LEU A 242 1.99 20.32 -3.85
C LEU A 242 2.30 21.82 -3.78
N LEU A 243 1.37 22.66 -3.35
CA LEU A 243 1.56 24.13 -3.31
C LEU A 243 2.80 24.55 -2.50
N PRO A 244 3.03 24.05 -1.28
CA PRO A 244 4.23 24.42 -0.52
C PRO A 244 5.54 24.04 -1.22
N MET A 245 5.55 22.94 -1.98
CA MET A 245 6.71 22.53 -2.77
C MET A 245 6.94 23.50 -3.95
N LEU A 246 5.87 23.93 -4.62
CA LEU A 246 5.97 24.90 -5.72
C LEU A 246 6.52 26.23 -5.23
N ASP A 247 6.01 26.76 -4.10
CA ASP A 247 6.51 27.97 -3.45
C ASP A 247 8.01 27.86 -3.10
N ALA A 248 8.40 26.76 -2.47
CA ALA A 248 9.80 26.53 -2.10
C ALA A 248 10.71 26.45 -3.32
N LEU A 249 10.28 25.80 -4.40
CA LEU A 249 11.04 25.72 -5.63
C LEU A 249 11.15 27.07 -6.34
N GLN A 250 10.12 27.89 -6.31
CA GLN A 250 10.14 29.26 -6.84
C GLN A 250 11.19 30.11 -6.11
N LEU A 251 11.19 30.10 -4.77
CA LEU A 251 12.16 30.83 -3.97
C LEU A 251 13.60 30.34 -4.25
N ALA A 252 13.80 29.03 -4.31
CA ALA A 252 15.10 28.44 -4.63
C ALA A 252 15.57 28.81 -6.05
N ALA A 253 14.68 28.84 -7.04
CA ALA A 253 15.01 29.21 -8.39
C ALA A 253 15.46 30.68 -8.49
N GLN A 254 14.77 31.58 -7.81
CA GLN A 254 15.13 33.00 -7.73
C GLN A 254 16.51 33.21 -7.07
N GLN A 255 16.77 32.51 -5.97
CA GLN A 255 18.08 32.58 -5.33
C GLN A 255 19.20 32.07 -6.24
N LEU A 256 19.01 30.90 -6.86
CA LEU A 256 20.01 30.34 -7.78
C LEU A 256 20.24 31.25 -9.00
N GLN A 257 19.20 31.88 -9.52
CA GLN A 257 19.32 32.83 -10.62
C GLN A 257 20.16 34.06 -10.22
N ALA A 258 19.96 34.60 -9.03
CA ALA A 258 20.75 35.72 -8.50
C ALA A 258 22.24 35.37 -8.32
N GLU A 259 22.54 34.10 -8.03
CA GLU A 259 23.90 33.58 -7.85
C GLU A 259 24.53 33.02 -9.16
N ASN A 260 23.89 33.17 -10.32
CA ASN A 260 24.27 32.52 -11.59
C ASN A 260 24.42 31.00 -11.45
N GLY A 261 23.63 30.39 -10.59
CA GLY A 261 23.62 28.97 -10.30
C GLY A 261 22.94 28.13 -11.38
N PRO A 262 22.77 26.82 -11.14
CA PRO A 262 22.07 25.92 -12.02
C PRO A 262 20.59 26.26 -12.11
N ARG A 263 19.95 25.91 -13.26
CA ARG A 263 18.50 26.03 -13.40
C ARG A 263 17.80 24.88 -12.66
N LEU A 264 16.69 25.18 -11.99
CA LEU A 264 15.81 24.20 -11.40
C LEU A 264 14.76 23.73 -12.40
N HIS A 265 14.55 22.44 -12.42
CA HIS A 265 13.45 21.80 -13.15
C HIS A 265 12.68 20.90 -12.21
N LEU A 266 11.36 20.89 -12.33
CA LEU A 266 10.48 19.97 -11.61
C LEU A 266 9.91 18.96 -12.60
N VAL A 267 10.05 17.68 -12.30
CA VAL A 267 9.37 16.60 -13.02
C VAL A 267 8.29 16.03 -12.13
N LEU A 268 7.04 16.15 -12.56
CA LEU A 268 5.87 15.58 -11.93
C LEU A 268 5.52 14.25 -12.64
N ALA A 269 6.14 13.17 -12.21
CA ALA A 269 5.95 11.83 -12.76
C ALA A 269 4.76 11.15 -12.07
N GLY A 270 3.62 11.13 -12.76
CA GLY A 270 2.38 10.58 -12.20
C GLY A 270 1.23 10.64 -13.18
N TRP A 271 0.03 10.56 -12.66
CA TRP A 271 -1.20 10.75 -13.43
C TRP A 271 -2.23 11.52 -12.61
N PHE A 272 -3.04 12.30 -13.28
CA PHE A 272 -4.11 13.04 -12.62
C PHE A 272 -5.26 12.12 -12.23
N ALA A 273 -5.79 12.31 -11.03
CA ALA A 273 -6.96 11.58 -10.55
C ALA A 273 -8.26 12.05 -11.25
N SER A 274 -8.30 13.31 -11.65
CA SER A 274 -9.44 13.94 -12.31
C SER A 274 -9.00 15.10 -13.21
N GLU A 275 -9.85 15.53 -14.12
CA GLU A 275 -9.65 16.75 -14.93
C GLU A 275 -9.56 18.01 -14.05
N TRP A 276 -10.26 17.99 -12.92
CA TRP A 276 -10.18 19.07 -11.94
C TRP A 276 -8.76 19.19 -11.38
N ASP A 277 -8.16 18.07 -10.96
CA ASP A 277 -6.78 18.05 -10.44
C ASP A 277 -5.79 18.55 -11.52
N GLU A 278 -5.94 18.11 -12.77
CA GLU A 278 -5.09 18.55 -13.87
C GLU A 278 -5.17 20.07 -14.09
N THR A 279 -6.39 20.59 -14.21
CA THR A 279 -6.63 22.02 -14.45
C THR A 279 -6.05 22.87 -13.32
N HIS A 280 -6.32 22.50 -12.08
CA HIS A 280 -5.89 23.27 -10.91
C HIS A 280 -4.38 23.19 -10.67
N LEU A 281 -3.77 22.01 -10.84
CA LEU A 281 -2.32 21.88 -10.66
C LEU A 281 -1.56 22.61 -11.77
N ARG A 282 -1.98 22.53 -13.03
CA ARG A 282 -1.36 23.28 -14.13
C ARG A 282 -1.47 24.80 -13.91
N ALA A 283 -2.64 25.28 -13.46
CA ALA A 283 -2.83 26.69 -13.12
C ALA A 283 -1.94 27.13 -11.95
N ALA A 284 -1.86 26.31 -10.90
CA ALA A 284 -1.01 26.56 -9.74
C ALA A 284 0.48 26.63 -10.13
N VAL A 285 0.96 25.72 -10.96
CA VAL A 285 2.34 25.75 -11.49
C VAL A 285 2.62 27.06 -12.22
N ALA A 286 1.74 27.47 -13.11
CA ALA A 286 1.93 28.71 -13.88
C ALA A 286 1.92 29.97 -13.00
N GLN A 287 1.12 29.99 -11.94
CA GLN A 287 0.96 31.13 -11.05
C GLN A 287 2.02 31.21 -9.95
N VAL A 288 2.35 30.06 -9.33
CA VAL A 288 3.16 29.99 -8.13
C VAL A 288 4.64 29.79 -8.43
N CYS A 289 4.95 29.08 -9.54
CA CYS A 289 6.30 28.61 -9.84
C CYS A 289 6.74 28.97 -11.31
N PRO A 290 6.59 30.22 -11.77
CA PRO A 290 6.85 30.62 -13.15
C PRO A 290 8.33 30.52 -13.55
N ASP A 291 9.28 30.62 -12.62
CA ASP A 291 10.72 30.57 -12.90
C ASP A 291 11.29 29.13 -12.93
N VAL A 292 10.46 28.13 -12.62
CA VAL A 292 10.83 26.72 -12.64
C VAL A 292 10.17 26.05 -13.85
N ARG A 293 10.97 25.42 -14.70
CA ARG A 293 10.41 24.61 -15.78
C ARG A 293 9.80 23.32 -15.19
N VAL A 294 8.49 23.12 -15.39
CA VAL A 294 7.79 21.94 -14.94
C VAL A 294 7.45 21.00 -16.10
N VAL A 295 7.81 19.74 -15.96
CA VAL A 295 7.49 18.65 -16.89
C VAL A 295 6.49 17.72 -16.24
N PHE A 296 5.42 17.39 -16.95
CA PHE A 296 4.45 16.38 -16.54
C PHE A 296 4.74 15.09 -17.32
N GLU A 297 5.05 14.02 -16.60
CA GLU A 297 5.38 12.70 -17.18
C GLU A 297 4.34 11.68 -16.71
N ASP A 298 3.87 10.81 -17.63
CA ASP A 298 2.92 9.75 -17.26
C ASP A 298 3.65 8.61 -16.53
N GLY A 299 3.61 8.60 -15.20
CA GLY A 299 4.24 7.58 -14.35
C GLY A 299 3.55 6.19 -14.36
N ARG A 300 2.52 5.98 -15.19
CA ARG A 300 1.86 4.66 -15.30
C ARG A 300 2.59 3.69 -16.21
N THR A 301 3.39 4.19 -17.12
CA THR A 301 4.13 3.34 -18.06
C THR A 301 5.30 2.63 -17.37
N PRO A 302 5.63 1.39 -17.75
CA PRO A 302 6.80 0.70 -17.22
C PRO A 302 8.10 1.49 -17.46
N GLU A 303 8.21 2.15 -18.62
CA GLU A 303 9.38 2.94 -19.03
C GLU A 303 9.58 4.17 -18.16
N ALA A 304 8.50 4.79 -17.69
CA ALA A 304 8.55 5.95 -16.80
C ALA A 304 8.94 5.57 -15.35
N ARG A 305 8.90 4.28 -15.01
CA ARG A 305 9.27 3.78 -13.67
C ARG A 305 10.71 3.27 -13.60
N GLN A 306 11.38 3.15 -14.70
CA GLN A 306 12.81 2.82 -14.84
C GLN A 306 13.67 4.09 -14.94
#